data_43619cb5b3dbd249d82adfb4349ea264
#
_entry.id   43619cb5b3dbd249d82adfb4349ea264
#
_cell.length_a   1.000
_cell.length_b   1.000
_cell.length_c   1.000
_cell.angle_alpha   90.00
_cell.angle_beta   90.00
_cell.angle_gamma   90.00
#
_symmetry.space_group_name_H-M   'P 1'
#
loop_
_entity.id
_entity.type
_entity.pdbx_description
1 polymer ?
#
loop_
_entity_poly.entity_id
_entity_poly.type
_entity_poly.pdbx_seq_one_letter_code
_entity_poly.pdbx_strand_id
1 'polypeptide(L)'
;MKVVIVGDGKVGGTIASQLATEGHDIIVIDNNTTVLTNAVNTMDIISVEGNGASLEVQRRAGVESADILIAATSADEVNMLACLLGKKLGARHTIARVRSPEYISQIAFLKDELGLSMSVNPELAAAGEISRLLRFPSALKIEPFARGRVELVEVRIPEHSVLDGMPLWAIYKEFQVKILICAVQREGKVFIPSGAFVLQAGDKINVTAPHLEIAKFFRIIGIFRSSVKSVMIIGGGRMAYYLAKEMLMLRVRVKIIELDMKRCEYLCEMLPEAVIIHGDGTDKELLQEEGLEKTDAVVTLTSMDEENIVVSLYAKVKKVSKVIAKINRISFDEILDKLDIDGFISPKTIAANNIVRYVRAMQNSVGSSNVETLHRLINDQVEALEFRVNENSPVVGIPLKDLRTKDELLVATIIRGTQVIIPGGNDTIEIGDNVIIVTAKKHLMDLKDILK
;
A
#
# COMPACT_ATOMS: atom_id res chain seq x y z
N MET A 1 -2.09 23.11 2.40
CA MET A 1 -1.05 23.08 3.46
C MET A 1 0.31 23.35 2.84
N LYS A 2 1.22 23.96 3.59
CA LYS A 2 2.60 24.16 3.17
C LYS A 2 3.46 22.95 3.56
N VAL A 3 3.97 22.24 2.58
CA VAL A 3 4.77 21.01 2.78
C VAL A 3 6.17 21.23 2.24
N VAL A 4 7.18 21.01 3.06
CA VAL A 4 8.59 21.04 2.65
C VAL A 4 9.12 19.62 2.57
N ILE A 5 9.70 19.25 1.42
CA ILE A 5 10.24 17.92 1.18
C ILE A 5 11.76 18.02 0.98
N VAL A 6 12.52 17.30 1.79
CA VAL A 6 13.98 17.21 1.70
C VAL A 6 14.35 15.92 0.98
N GLY A 7 14.95 16.06 -0.19
CA GLY A 7 15.33 14.97 -1.11
C GLY A 7 14.26 14.71 -2.17
N ASP A 8 14.59 14.95 -3.44
CA ASP A 8 13.75 14.71 -4.63
C ASP A 8 14.16 13.43 -5.38
N GLY A 9 14.59 12.43 -4.63
CA GLY A 9 14.82 11.11 -5.19
C GLY A 9 13.52 10.38 -5.52
N LYS A 10 13.61 9.05 -5.84
CA LYS A 10 12.45 8.23 -6.23
C LYS A 10 11.25 8.31 -5.26
N VAL A 11 11.50 8.40 -3.95
CA VAL A 11 10.43 8.49 -2.93
C VAL A 11 9.94 9.92 -2.78
N GLY A 12 10.86 10.87 -2.57
CA GLY A 12 10.50 12.29 -2.37
C GLY A 12 9.76 12.88 -3.55
N GLY A 13 10.22 12.64 -4.79
CA GLY A 13 9.54 13.08 -6.01
C GLY A 13 8.14 12.46 -6.18
N THR A 14 7.96 11.17 -5.82
CA THR A 14 6.62 10.56 -5.83
C THR A 14 5.69 11.23 -4.81
N ILE A 15 6.19 11.54 -3.60
CA ILE A 15 5.42 12.25 -2.57
C ILE A 15 5.08 13.66 -3.04
N ALA A 16 6.05 14.40 -3.60
CA ALA A 16 5.85 15.74 -4.12
C ALA A 16 4.75 15.77 -5.18
N SER A 17 4.82 14.86 -6.16
CA SER A 17 3.83 14.73 -7.23
C SER A 17 2.42 14.45 -6.70
N GLN A 18 2.28 13.51 -5.76
CA GLN A 18 0.96 13.18 -5.20
C GLN A 18 0.37 14.33 -4.38
N LEU A 19 1.17 14.99 -3.54
CA LEU A 19 0.70 16.10 -2.72
C LEU A 19 0.42 17.36 -3.54
N ALA A 20 1.21 17.64 -4.59
CA ALA A 20 0.93 18.74 -5.52
C ALA A 20 -0.41 18.53 -6.24
N THR A 21 -0.70 17.30 -6.69
CA THR A 21 -2.01 16.97 -7.31
C THR A 21 -3.18 17.16 -6.33
N GLU A 22 -2.95 17.09 -5.02
CA GLU A 22 -3.96 17.33 -3.97
C GLU A 22 -4.08 18.81 -3.59
N GLY A 23 -3.39 19.72 -4.30
CA GLY A 23 -3.48 21.16 -4.07
C GLY A 23 -2.73 21.67 -2.85
N HIS A 24 -1.64 20.99 -2.47
CA HIS A 24 -0.73 21.47 -1.42
C HIS A 24 0.36 22.36 -2.00
N ASP A 25 0.81 23.35 -1.20
CA ASP A 25 1.96 24.20 -1.54
C ASP A 25 3.25 23.43 -1.25
N ILE A 26 3.90 22.95 -2.29
CA ILE A 26 5.07 22.07 -2.18
C ILE A 26 6.37 22.84 -2.39
N ILE A 27 7.30 22.69 -1.46
CA ILE A 27 8.67 23.18 -1.58
C ILE A 27 9.61 21.98 -1.48
N VAL A 28 10.50 21.83 -2.46
CA VAL A 28 11.45 20.72 -2.52
C VAL A 28 12.88 21.23 -2.31
N ILE A 29 13.61 20.59 -1.39
CA ILE A 29 15.03 20.85 -1.14
C ILE A 29 15.83 19.66 -1.65
N ASP A 30 16.78 19.87 -2.55
CA ASP A 30 17.74 18.86 -2.97
C ASP A 30 19.10 19.50 -3.28
N ASN A 31 20.18 18.75 -3.22
CA ASN A 31 21.52 19.20 -3.60
C ASN A 31 21.82 18.97 -5.08
N ASN A 32 20.95 18.34 -5.84
CA ASN A 32 21.09 18.03 -7.25
C ASN A 32 20.22 18.95 -8.11
N THR A 33 20.84 19.94 -8.73
CA THR A 33 20.18 20.95 -9.58
C THR A 33 19.41 20.32 -10.75
N THR A 34 19.93 19.24 -11.35
CA THR A 34 19.26 18.56 -12.47
C THR A 34 17.95 17.94 -12.04
N VAL A 35 17.91 17.32 -10.86
CA VAL A 35 16.68 16.73 -10.28
C VAL A 35 15.65 17.81 -10.00
N LEU A 36 16.06 18.92 -9.38
CA LEU A 36 15.19 20.07 -9.09
C LEU A 36 14.62 20.71 -10.38
N THR A 37 15.43 20.89 -11.40
CA THR A 37 14.98 21.44 -12.69
C THR A 37 13.91 20.55 -13.32
N ASN A 38 14.10 19.24 -13.30
CA ASN A 38 13.10 18.30 -13.81
C ASN A 38 11.80 18.35 -13.00
N ALA A 39 11.88 18.45 -11.68
CA ALA A 39 10.73 18.53 -10.80
C ALA A 39 9.89 19.80 -11.08
N VAL A 40 10.52 20.96 -11.17
CA VAL A 40 9.84 22.24 -11.48
C VAL A 40 9.20 22.22 -12.88
N ASN A 41 9.82 21.58 -13.87
CA ASN A 41 9.28 21.48 -15.21
C ASN A 41 8.05 20.54 -15.32
N THR A 42 7.89 19.62 -14.38
CA THR A 42 6.83 18.60 -14.42
C THR A 42 5.73 18.81 -13.38
N MET A 43 5.98 19.61 -12.36
CA MET A 43 5.07 19.82 -11.23
C MET A 43 5.03 21.32 -10.87
N ASP A 44 3.89 21.77 -10.35
CA ASP A 44 3.76 23.13 -9.79
C ASP A 44 4.32 23.15 -8.36
N ILE A 45 5.65 23.33 -8.26
CA ILE A 45 6.38 23.31 -6.99
C ILE A 45 7.47 24.40 -6.95
N ILE A 46 7.89 24.74 -5.74
CA ILE A 46 9.05 25.61 -5.51
C ILE A 46 10.26 24.74 -5.19
N SER A 47 11.42 25.03 -5.79
CA SER A 47 12.66 24.32 -5.50
C SER A 47 13.67 25.19 -4.76
N VAL A 48 14.43 24.58 -3.85
CA VAL A 48 15.53 25.21 -3.10
C VAL A 48 16.74 24.29 -3.19
N GLU A 49 17.82 24.76 -3.84
CA GLU A 49 19.04 24.01 -3.92
C GLU A 49 19.83 24.09 -2.61
N GLY A 50 20.29 22.95 -2.12
CA GLY A 50 21.17 22.85 -0.95
C GLY A 50 20.98 21.60 -0.10
N ASN A 51 21.78 21.53 0.95
CA ASN A 51 21.71 20.44 1.93
C ASN A 51 20.51 20.64 2.86
N GLY A 52 19.54 19.73 2.83
CA GLY A 52 18.32 19.79 3.65
C GLY A 52 18.58 19.66 5.17
N ALA A 53 19.74 19.24 5.60
CA ALA A 53 20.17 19.28 7.00
C ALA A 53 20.91 20.61 7.38
N SER A 54 20.87 21.63 6.50
CA SER A 54 21.40 22.97 6.79
C SER A 54 20.30 23.88 7.29
N LEU A 55 20.53 24.55 8.41
CA LEU A 55 19.64 25.53 8.99
C LEU A 55 19.30 26.67 8.03
N GLU A 56 20.32 27.18 7.31
CA GLU A 56 20.16 28.26 6.34
C GLU A 56 19.27 27.84 5.16
N VAL A 57 19.51 26.63 4.62
CA VAL A 57 18.71 26.12 3.51
C VAL A 57 17.26 25.91 3.94
N GLN A 58 17.03 25.37 5.13
CA GLN A 58 15.68 25.18 5.65
C GLN A 58 14.95 26.52 5.87
N ARG A 59 15.66 27.57 6.32
CA ARG A 59 15.11 28.94 6.42
C ARG A 59 14.74 29.50 5.07
N ARG A 60 15.60 29.37 4.07
CA ARG A 60 15.30 29.78 2.68
C ARG A 60 14.07 29.05 2.12
N ALA A 61 13.88 27.81 2.48
CA ALA A 61 12.69 27.03 2.12
C ALA A 61 11.45 27.41 2.97
N GLY A 62 11.59 28.28 3.94
CA GLY A 62 10.50 28.73 4.79
C GLY A 62 9.91 27.65 5.69
N VAL A 63 10.77 26.75 6.21
CA VAL A 63 10.40 25.66 7.12
C VAL A 63 9.74 26.19 8.41
N GLU A 64 10.07 27.40 8.85
CA GLU A 64 9.49 28.06 10.03
C GLU A 64 7.96 28.14 10.01
N SER A 65 7.38 28.23 8.81
CA SER A 65 5.92 28.30 8.59
C SER A 65 5.36 27.03 7.93
N ALA A 66 6.14 25.95 7.87
CA ALA A 66 5.69 24.72 7.26
C ALA A 66 4.71 23.96 8.16
N ASP A 67 3.63 23.47 7.59
CA ASP A 67 2.74 22.54 8.28
C ASP A 67 3.42 21.18 8.44
N ILE A 68 4.14 20.73 7.40
CA ILE A 68 4.83 19.43 7.41
C ILE A 68 6.20 19.55 6.74
N LEU A 69 7.22 18.97 7.39
CA LEU A 69 8.52 18.72 6.78
C LEU A 69 8.70 17.21 6.60
N ILE A 70 9.01 16.79 5.38
CA ILE A 70 9.23 15.37 5.01
C ILE A 70 10.68 15.22 4.58
N ALA A 71 11.47 14.42 5.29
CA ALA A 71 12.85 14.12 4.90
C ALA A 71 12.94 12.71 4.29
N ALA A 72 13.27 12.64 2.99
CA ALA A 72 13.25 11.43 2.17
C ALA A 72 14.53 11.24 1.34
N THR A 73 15.67 11.73 1.83
CA THR A 73 16.98 11.56 1.18
C THR A 73 17.47 10.10 1.24
N SER A 74 18.62 9.83 0.65
CA SER A 74 19.23 8.49 0.67
C SER A 74 19.87 8.11 2.02
N ALA A 75 20.13 9.07 2.92
CA ALA A 75 20.80 8.86 4.20
C ALA A 75 19.83 9.03 5.36
N ASP A 76 19.67 8.00 6.20
CA ASP A 76 18.75 8.02 7.33
C ASP A 76 19.14 9.08 8.36
N GLU A 77 20.44 9.26 8.61
CA GLU A 77 21.00 10.25 9.53
C GLU A 77 20.67 11.69 9.08
N VAL A 78 20.78 11.96 7.78
CA VAL A 78 20.43 13.26 7.19
C VAL A 78 18.91 13.51 7.36
N ASN A 79 18.09 12.47 7.16
CA ASN A 79 16.64 12.60 7.33
C ASN A 79 16.25 12.89 8.79
N MET A 80 16.86 12.20 9.75
CA MET A 80 16.62 12.45 11.17
C MET A 80 17.09 13.85 11.59
N LEU A 81 18.29 14.25 11.15
CA LEU A 81 18.83 15.59 11.45
C LEU A 81 17.98 16.69 10.80
N ALA A 82 17.56 16.52 9.56
CA ALA A 82 16.70 17.49 8.89
C ALA A 82 15.36 17.66 9.61
N CYS A 83 14.77 16.57 10.10
CA CYS A 83 13.54 16.63 10.89
C CYS A 83 13.74 17.31 12.25
N LEU A 84 14.82 17.00 12.97
CA LEU A 84 15.17 17.65 14.23
C LEU A 84 15.31 19.18 14.06
N LEU A 85 16.08 19.61 13.08
CA LEU A 85 16.26 21.04 12.77
C LEU A 85 14.94 21.68 12.34
N GLY A 86 14.18 21.04 11.47
CA GLY A 86 12.89 21.55 11.03
C GLY A 86 11.89 21.72 12.16
N LYS A 87 11.86 20.77 13.10
CA LYS A 87 11.03 20.88 14.31
C LYS A 87 11.44 22.04 15.19
N LYS A 88 12.75 22.23 15.36
CA LYS A 88 13.30 23.38 16.14
C LYS A 88 13.06 24.72 15.45
N LEU A 89 13.02 24.76 14.12
CA LEU A 89 12.68 25.96 13.35
C LEU A 89 11.21 26.35 13.43
N GLY A 90 10.29 25.40 13.67
CA GLY A 90 8.88 25.70 13.79
C GLY A 90 7.94 24.83 12.95
N ALA A 91 8.45 23.88 12.18
CA ALA A 91 7.60 22.94 11.44
C ALA A 91 6.65 22.23 12.42
N ARG A 92 5.35 22.23 12.11
CA ARG A 92 4.33 21.65 12.99
C ARG A 92 4.48 20.14 13.11
N HIS A 93 4.71 19.48 11.99
CA HIS A 93 4.91 18.03 11.88
C HIS A 93 6.17 17.71 11.10
N THR A 94 6.84 16.61 11.48
CA THR A 94 8.03 16.13 10.77
C THR A 94 7.91 14.65 10.50
N ILE A 95 8.30 14.23 9.28
CA ILE A 95 8.26 12.85 8.83
C ILE A 95 9.64 12.47 8.31
N ALA A 96 10.26 11.45 8.90
CA ALA A 96 11.56 10.96 8.46
C ALA A 96 11.44 9.60 7.76
N ARG A 97 12.11 9.46 6.61
CA ARG A 97 12.39 8.16 6.02
C ARG A 97 13.56 7.52 6.73
N VAL A 98 13.32 6.36 7.37
CA VAL A 98 14.34 5.59 8.09
C VAL A 98 14.28 4.14 7.64
N ARG A 99 15.36 3.61 7.06
CA ARG A 99 15.40 2.31 6.38
C ARG A 99 16.24 1.26 7.08
N SER A 100 17.29 1.71 7.81
CA SER A 100 18.20 0.79 8.48
C SER A 100 17.48 -0.01 9.56
N PRO A 101 17.65 -1.36 9.58
CA PRO A 101 17.13 -2.19 10.66
C PRO A 101 17.63 -1.77 12.05
N GLU A 102 18.84 -1.24 12.13
CA GLU A 102 19.45 -0.76 13.38
C GLU A 102 18.71 0.44 13.94
N TYR A 103 18.38 1.42 13.07
CA TYR A 103 17.67 2.62 13.51
C TYR A 103 16.19 2.35 13.80
N ILE A 104 15.56 1.44 13.09
CA ILE A 104 14.13 1.12 13.30
C ILE A 104 13.88 0.62 14.71
N SER A 105 14.77 -0.20 15.27
CA SER A 105 14.64 -0.68 16.65
C SER A 105 14.74 0.45 17.68
N GLN A 106 15.43 1.54 17.35
CA GLN A 106 15.69 2.69 18.22
C GLN A 106 14.74 3.86 17.98
N ILE A 107 14.10 3.93 16.80
CA ILE A 107 13.31 5.09 16.39
C ILE A 107 12.12 5.34 17.33
N ALA A 108 11.53 4.30 17.93
CA ALA A 108 10.45 4.44 18.90
C ALA A 108 10.90 5.15 20.16
N PHE A 109 12.16 4.93 20.59
CA PHE A 109 12.78 5.60 21.72
C PHE A 109 13.19 7.04 21.38
N LEU A 110 13.71 7.26 20.17
CA LEU A 110 14.22 8.56 19.74
C LEU A 110 13.16 9.49 19.16
N LYS A 111 11.95 8.99 18.92
CA LYS A 111 10.90 9.70 18.19
C LYS A 111 10.56 11.06 18.83
N ASP A 112 10.38 11.09 20.13
CA ASP A 112 9.98 12.29 20.85
C ASP A 112 11.15 13.30 20.93
N GLU A 113 12.37 12.83 21.15
CA GLU A 113 13.58 13.67 21.19
C GLU A 113 13.90 14.30 19.83
N LEU A 114 13.70 13.54 18.75
CA LEU A 114 13.86 14.03 17.38
C LEU A 114 12.67 14.89 16.90
N GLY A 115 11.59 14.96 17.70
CA GLY A 115 10.37 15.65 17.35
C GLY A 115 9.65 15.05 16.14
N LEU A 116 9.81 13.73 15.91
CA LEU A 116 9.21 13.05 14.78
C LEU A 116 7.72 12.78 15.01
N SER A 117 6.90 13.27 14.12
CA SER A 117 5.48 12.91 14.08
C SER A 117 5.27 11.50 13.49
N MET A 118 6.07 11.15 12.48
CA MET A 118 6.01 9.85 11.82
C MET A 118 7.39 9.43 11.30
N SER A 119 7.68 8.14 11.32
CA SER A 119 8.79 7.53 10.56
C SER A 119 8.23 6.59 9.49
N VAL A 120 8.85 6.58 8.31
CA VAL A 120 8.42 5.74 7.17
C VAL A 120 9.59 4.91 6.68
N ASN A 121 9.38 3.61 6.60
CA ASN A 121 10.30 2.66 5.97
C ASN A 121 9.61 2.02 4.76
N PRO A 122 10.00 2.43 3.53
CA PRO A 122 9.42 1.88 2.31
C PRO A 122 9.63 0.37 2.16
N GLU A 123 10.82 -0.10 2.50
CA GLU A 123 11.21 -1.49 2.36
C GLU A 123 10.48 -2.40 3.36
N LEU A 124 10.32 -1.95 4.60
CA LEU A 124 9.55 -2.66 5.62
C LEU A 124 8.04 -2.68 5.26
N ALA A 125 7.50 -1.55 4.82
CA ALA A 125 6.10 -1.47 4.42
C ALA A 125 5.79 -2.38 3.23
N ALA A 126 6.69 -2.42 2.23
CA ALA A 126 6.57 -3.30 1.08
C ALA A 126 6.73 -4.78 1.46
N ALA A 127 7.65 -5.13 2.36
CA ALA A 127 7.80 -6.48 2.88
C ALA A 127 6.51 -6.95 3.58
N GLY A 128 5.89 -6.11 4.41
CA GLY A 128 4.62 -6.41 5.05
C GLY A 128 3.47 -6.61 4.05
N GLU A 129 3.44 -5.86 2.94
CA GLU A 129 2.45 -6.08 1.88
C GLU A 129 2.67 -7.40 1.16
N ILE A 130 3.92 -7.72 0.79
CA ILE A 130 4.26 -9.04 0.23
C ILE A 130 3.88 -10.17 1.18
N SER A 131 4.20 -10.04 2.46
CA SER A 131 3.85 -11.02 3.48
C SER A 131 2.35 -11.30 3.50
N ARG A 132 1.51 -10.26 3.46
CA ARG A 132 0.05 -10.40 3.36
C ARG A 132 -0.37 -11.16 2.11
N LEU A 133 0.20 -10.82 0.94
CA LEU A 133 -0.08 -11.50 -0.33
C LEU A 133 0.36 -12.97 -0.31
N LEU A 134 1.45 -13.31 0.37
CA LEU A 134 1.90 -14.70 0.52
C LEU A 134 1.02 -15.51 1.48
N ARG A 135 0.42 -14.87 2.47
CA ARG A 135 -0.57 -15.49 3.35
C ARG A 135 -1.91 -15.74 2.64
N PHE A 136 -2.25 -14.91 1.65
CA PHE A 136 -3.43 -15.03 0.80
C PHE A 136 -3.05 -15.15 -0.68
N PRO A 137 -2.53 -16.30 -1.12
CA PRO A 137 -1.98 -16.41 -2.47
C PRO A 137 -2.98 -16.12 -3.59
N SER A 138 -4.27 -16.21 -3.31
CA SER A 138 -5.35 -15.91 -4.28
C SER A 138 -5.59 -14.42 -4.51
N ALA A 139 -5.13 -13.56 -3.59
CA ALA A 139 -5.31 -12.11 -3.69
C ALA A 139 -4.27 -11.50 -4.63
N LEU A 140 -4.69 -10.49 -5.40
CA LEU A 140 -3.81 -9.60 -6.17
C LEU A 140 -3.32 -8.45 -5.29
N LYS A 141 -4.20 -7.92 -4.43
CA LYS A 141 -3.92 -6.83 -3.49
C LYS A 141 -4.76 -7.00 -2.22
N ILE A 142 -4.23 -6.56 -1.08
CA ILE A 142 -4.93 -6.58 0.21
C ILE A 142 -4.71 -5.26 0.93
N GLU A 143 -5.79 -4.55 1.21
CA GLU A 143 -5.77 -3.30 1.97
C GLU A 143 -6.45 -3.50 3.32
N PRO A 144 -5.70 -3.37 4.44
CA PRO A 144 -6.27 -3.53 5.76
C PRO A 144 -6.96 -2.25 6.24
N PHE A 145 -8.14 -2.39 6.83
CA PHE A 145 -8.90 -1.36 7.51
C PHE A 145 -9.11 -1.70 8.98
N ALA A 146 -9.49 -0.72 9.79
CA ALA A 146 -9.79 -0.90 11.21
C ALA A 146 -8.72 -1.70 11.96
N ARG A 147 -7.44 -1.33 11.74
CA ARG A 147 -6.26 -2.01 12.31
C ARG A 147 -6.18 -3.51 11.95
N GLY A 148 -6.58 -3.86 10.72
CA GLY A 148 -6.53 -5.22 10.20
C GLY A 148 -7.73 -6.11 10.54
N ARG A 149 -8.80 -5.56 11.13
CA ARG A 149 -10.05 -6.32 11.40
C ARG A 149 -10.90 -6.55 10.16
N VAL A 150 -10.77 -5.68 9.17
CA VAL A 150 -11.43 -5.74 7.88
C VAL A 150 -10.37 -5.69 6.81
N GLU A 151 -10.52 -6.51 5.79
CA GLU A 151 -9.65 -6.52 4.62
C GLU A 151 -10.47 -6.21 3.37
N LEU A 152 -9.93 -5.36 2.52
CA LEU A 152 -10.41 -5.17 1.16
C LEU A 152 -9.46 -5.90 0.24
N VAL A 153 -9.94 -6.95 -0.40
CA VAL A 153 -9.12 -7.90 -1.17
C VAL A 153 -9.46 -7.79 -2.64
N GLU A 154 -8.45 -7.57 -3.46
CA GLU A 154 -8.57 -7.59 -4.91
C GLU A 154 -8.29 -9.00 -5.44
N VAL A 155 -9.22 -9.51 -6.26
CA VAL A 155 -9.07 -10.81 -6.93
C VAL A 155 -9.57 -10.71 -8.36
N ARG A 156 -9.03 -11.56 -9.24
CA ARG A 156 -9.54 -11.73 -10.59
C ARG A 156 -10.50 -12.92 -10.63
N ILE A 157 -11.64 -12.75 -11.31
CA ILE A 157 -12.59 -13.85 -11.55
C ILE A 157 -11.98 -14.77 -12.61
N PRO A 158 -11.74 -16.07 -12.30
CA PRO A 158 -11.18 -17.01 -13.27
C PRO A 158 -12.14 -17.28 -14.44
N GLU A 159 -11.58 -17.76 -15.55
CA GLU A 159 -12.37 -18.42 -16.60
C GLU A 159 -13.11 -19.62 -16.00
N HIS A 160 -14.36 -19.82 -16.40
CA HIS A 160 -15.25 -20.88 -15.88
C HIS A 160 -15.60 -20.76 -14.39
N SER A 161 -15.48 -19.56 -13.79
CA SER A 161 -15.93 -19.32 -12.42
C SER A 161 -17.45 -19.41 -12.31
N VAL A 162 -17.93 -19.90 -11.17
CA VAL A 162 -19.37 -19.89 -10.82
C VAL A 162 -19.97 -18.48 -10.74
N LEU A 163 -19.13 -17.45 -10.70
CA LEU A 163 -19.55 -16.04 -10.69
C LEU A 163 -19.80 -15.49 -12.10
N ASP A 164 -19.34 -16.17 -13.17
CA ASP A 164 -19.53 -15.68 -14.53
C ASP A 164 -21.00 -15.66 -14.91
N GLY A 165 -21.49 -14.48 -15.32
CA GLY A 165 -22.92 -14.25 -15.61
C GLY A 165 -23.81 -14.08 -14.37
N MET A 166 -23.25 -14.07 -13.13
CA MET A 166 -24.03 -13.97 -11.90
C MET A 166 -24.23 -12.51 -11.47
N PRO A 167 -25.48 -12.08 -11.15
CA PRO A 167 -25.73 -10.78 -10.56
C PRO A 167 -25.35 -10.78 -9.06
N LEU A 168 -24.86 -9.65 -8.55
CA LEU A 168 -24.33 -9.57 -7.18
C LEU A 168 -25.34 -9.95 -6.10
N TRP A 169 -26.64 -9.62 -6.26
CA TRP A 169 -27.66 -10.00 -5.29
C TRP A 169 -27.83 -11.52 -5.14
N ALA A 170 -27.42 -12.31 -6.16
CA ALA A 170 -27.57 -13.76 -6.11
C ALA A 170 -26.45 -14.42 -5.26
N ILE A 171 -25.30 -13.80 -5.09
CA ILE A 171 -24.12 -14.37 -4.39
C ILE A 171 -24.50 -14.83 -2.97
N TYR A 172 -25.13 -13.95 -2.18
CA TYR A 172 -25.52 -14.33 -0.82
C TYR A 172 -26.57 -15.43 -0.79
N LYS A 173 -27.57 -15.36 -1.70
CA LYS A 173 -28.64 -16.34 -1.79
C LYS A 173 -28.13 -17.74 -2.15
N GLU A 174 -27.19 -17.80 -3.09
CA GLU A 174 -26.66 -19.06 -3.62
C GLU A 174 -25.62 -19.68 -2.68
N PHE A 175 -24.70 -18.87 -2.16
CA PHE A 175 -23.52 -19.37 -1.46
C PHE A 175 -23.54 -19.17 0.06
N GLN A 176 -24.51 -18.46 0.61
CA GLN A 176 -24.63 -18.14 2.03
C GLN A 176 -23.34 -17.53 2.63
N VAL A 177 -22.66 -16.66 1.83
CA VAL A 177 -21.43 -15.97 2.22
C VAL A 177 -21.71 -14.47 2.33
N LYS A 178 -21.41 -13.89 3.49
CA LYS A 178 -21.59 -12.45 3.74
C LYS A 178 -20.36 -11.67 3.28
N ILE A 179 -20.33 -11.34 2.02
CA ILE A 179 -19.32 -10.48 1.39
C ILE A 179 -19.99 -9.29 0.70
N LEU A 180 -19.19 -8.25 0.45
CA LEU A 180 -19.60 -7.14 -0.40
C LEU A 180 -18.54 -6.88 -1.46
N ILE A 181 -18.94 -6.86 -2.73
CA ILE A 181 -18.10 -6.45 -3.85
C ILE A 181 -18.25 -4.94 -3.99
N CYS A 182 -17.16 -4.20 -3.70
CA CYS A 182 -17.16 -2.75 -3.58
C CYS A 182 -16.83 -2.04 -4.88
N ALA A 183 -15.98 -2.67 -5.70
CA ALA A 183 -15.57 -2.14 -6.99
C ALA A 183 -15.30 -3.29 -7.97
N VAL A 184 -15.52 -3.04 -9.25
CA VAL A 184 -15.25 -3.98 -10.34
C VAL A 184 -14.46 -3.24 -11.42
N GLN A 185 -13.35 -3.83 -11.87
CA GLN A 185 -12.62 -3.38 -13.05
C GLN A 185 -12.81 -4.38 -14.19
N ARG A 186 -13.32 -3.89 -15.32
CA ARG A 186 -13.52 -4.65 -16.56
C ARG A 186 -12.94 -3.87 -17.74
N GLU A 187 -11.98 -4.45 -18.46
CA GLU A 187 -11.36 -3.83 -19.63
C GLU A 187 -10.85 -2.39 -19.37
N GLY A 188 -10.23 -2.17 -18.19
CA GLY A 188 -9.71 -0.86 -17.79
C GLY A 188 -10.75 0.13 -17.25
N LYS A 189 -12.05 -0.14 -17.41
CA LYS A 189 -13.14 0.67 -16.84
C LYS A 189 -13.47 0.22 -15.42
N VAL A 190 -13.77 1.19 -14.56
CA VAL A 190 -14.09 0.95 -13.16
C VAL A 190 -15.56 1.21 -12.91
N PHE A 191 -16.17 0.34 -12.09
CA PHE A 191 -17.59 0.41 -11.70
C PHE A 191 -17.69 0.28 -10.18
N ILE A 192 -18.52 1.13 -9.55
CA ILE A 192 -19.05 0.88 -8.22
C ILE A 192 -20.39 0.16 -8.42
N PRO A 193 -20.44 -1.17 -8.19
CA PRO A 193 -21.54 -1.96 -8.69
C PRO A 193 -22.79 -1.83 -7.80
N SER A 194 -23.97 -1.87 -8.41
CA SER A 194 -25.24 -2.10 -7.73
C SER A 194 -25.54 -3.60 -7.61
N GLY A 195 -26.51 -4.00 -6.80
CA GLY A 195 -26.91 -5.41 -6.66
C GLY A 195 -27.28 -6.10 -7.99
N ALA A 196 -27.76 -5.36 -8.99
CA ALA A 196 -28.11 -5.89 -10.30
C ALA A 196 -26.90 -6.04 -11.26
N PHE A 197 -25.72 -5.59 -10.87
CA PHE A 197 -24.50 -5.73 -11.69
C PHE A 197 -24.14 -7.19 -11.90
N VAL A 198 -23.91 -7.57 -13.17
CA VAL A 198 -23.57 -8.94 -13.57
C VAL A 198 -22.07 -9.06 -13.73
N LEU A 199 -21.48 -9.97 -12.97
CA LEU A 199 -20.04 -10.29 -13.03
C LEU A 199 -19.71 -11.08 -14.30
N GLN A 200 -18.45 -10.97 -14.75
CA GLN A 200 -17.91 -11.71 -15.89
C GLN A 200 -16.54 -12.29 -15.55
N ALA A 201 -16.21 -13.39 -16.22
CA ALA A 201 -14.85 -13.94 -16.19
C ALA A 201 -13.83 -12.86 -16.61
N GLY A 202 -12.69 -12.79 -15.93
CA GLY A 202 -11.66 -11.78 -16.17
C GLY A 202 -11.84 -10.48 -15.38
N ASP A 203 -13.03 -10.18 -14.82
CA ASP A 203 -13.22 -9.03 -13.94
C ASP A 203 -12.24 -9.06 -12.76
N LYS A 204 -11.63 -7.91 -12.45
CA LYS A 204 -10.95 -7.71 -11.16
C LYS A 204 -11.98 -7.13 -10.19
N ILE A 205 -12.24 -7.82 -9.10
CA ILE A 205 -13.22 -7.41 -8.10
C ILE A 205 -12.53 -7.07 -6.78
N ASN A 206 -12.98 -6.02 -6.13
CA ASN A 206 -12.57 -5.64 -4.79
C ASN A 206 -13.65 -6.07 -3.79
N VAL A 207 -13.31 -7.01 -2.92
CA VAL A 207 -14.24 -7.66 -1.99
C VAL A 207 -13.88 -7.28 -0.56
N THR A 208 -14.88 -6.88 0.23
CA THR A 208 -14.72 -6.70 1.68
C THR A 208 -15.57 -7.69 2.45
N ALA A 209 -15.00 -8.27 3.48
CA ALA A 209 -15.66 -9.11 4.45
C ALA A 209 -14.72 -9.39 5.64
N PRO A 210 -15.21 -10.00 6.74
CA PRO A 210 -14.37 -10.63 7.72
C PRO A 210 -13.51 -11.75 7.09
N HIS A 211 -12.28 -11.91 7.59
CA HIS A 211 -11.27 -12.85 7.07
C HIS A 211 -11.81 -14.26 6.77
N LEU A 212 -12.61 -14.84 7.68
CA LEU A 212 -13.17 -16.19 7.50
C LEU A 212 -14.17 -16.26 6.33
N GLU A 213 -14.93 -15.21 6.09
CA GLU A 213 -15.88 -15.16 4.98
C GLU A 213 -15.16 -15.00 3.64
N ILE A 214 -14.06 -14.24 3.58
CA ILE A 214 -13.20 -14.15 2.39
C ILE A 214 -12.62 -15.52 2.04
N ALA A 215 -12.12 -16.27 3.03
CA ALA A 215 -11.58 -17.61 2.80
C ALA A 215 -12.64 -18.60 2.30
N LYS A 216 -13.88 -18.54 2.81
CA LYS A 216 -15.01 -19.33 2.31
C LYS A 216 -15.35 -18.96 0.87
N PHE A 217 -15.44 -17.67 0.58
CA PHE A 217 -15.71 -17.15 -0.75
C PHE A 217 -14.69 -17.63 -1.78
N PHE A 218 -13.40 -17.57 -1.45
CA PHE A 218 -12.33 -18.05 -2.34
C PHE A 218 -12.41 -19.56 -2.63
N ARG A 219 -12.88 -20.35 -1.66
CA ARG A 219 -13.13 -21.81 -1.90
C ARG A 219 -14.27 -22.00 -2.89
N ILE A 220 -15.35 -21.24 -2.73
CA ILE A 220 -16.54 -21.33 -3.59
C ILE A 220 -16.20 -21.00 -5.04
N ILE A 221 -15.47 -19.90 -5.27
CA ILE A 221 -15.11 -19.47 -6.61
C ILE A 221 -13.91 -20.22 -7.20
N GLY A 222 -13.41 -21.25 -6.50
CA GLY A 222 -12.36 -22.13 -7.01
C GLY A 222 -10.95 -21.53 -7.04
N ILE A 223 -10.72 -20.37 -6.39
CA ILE A 223 -9.40 -19.72 -6.37
C ILE A 223 -8.65 -19.93 -5.04
N PHE A 224 -9.24 -20.67 -4.11
CA PHE A 224 -8.58 -20.92 -2.82
C PHE A 224 -7.27 -21.68 -3.05
N ARG A 225 -6.16 -21.04 -2.70
CA ARG A 225 -4.84 -21.66 -2.64
C ARG A 225 -4.43 -21.82 -1.18
N SER A 226 -3.77 -22.93 -0.85
CA SER A 226 -3.20 -23.12 0.49
C SER A 226 -2.17 -22.03 0.79
N SER A 227 -2.03 -21.69 2.07
CA SER A 227 -0.97 -20.76 2.50
C SER A 227 0.41 -21.24 2.04
N VAL A 228 1.26 -20.28 1.65
CA VAL A 228 2.65 -20.53 1.26
C VAL A 228 3.42 -21.16 2.42
N LYS A 229 4.12 -22.27 2.18
CA LYS A 229 4.99 -22.96 3.15
C LYS A 229 6.47 -22.78 2.84
N SER A 230 6.78 -22.36 1.61
CA SER A 230 8.16 -22.11 1.15
C SER A 230 8.19 -20.92 0.20
N VAL A 231 9.18 -20.05 0.37
CA VAL A 231 9.41 -18.88 -0.48
C VAL A 231 10.86 -18.82 -0.91
N MET A 232 11.07 -18.58 -2.21
CA MET A 232 12.37 -18.25 -2.77
C MET A 232 12.39 -16.74 -3.08
N ILE A 233 13.35 -16.03 -2.51
CA ILE A 233 13.54 -14.59 -2.67
C ILE A 233 14.78 -14.36 -3.52
N ILE A 234 14.63 -13.61 -4.61
CA ILE A 234 15.72 -13.26 -5.53
C ILE A 234 16.17 -11.84 -5.23
N GLY A 235 17.43 -11.71 -4.74
CA GLY A 235 18.01 -10.45 -4.25
C GLY A 235 17.87 -10.28 -2.74
N GLY A 236 19.00 -10.17 -2.03
CA GLY A 236 19.12 -10.12 -0.57
C GLY A 236 19.15 -8.71 0.03
N GLY A 237 18.55 -7.72 -0.62
CA GLY A 237 18.49 -6.34 -0.14
C GLY A 237 17.74 -6.16 1.20
N ARG A 238 17.55 -4.90 1.65
CA ARG A 238 16.84 -4.60 2.91
C ARG A 238 15.41 -5.15 2.92
N MET A 239 14.71 -5.07 1.79
CA MET A 239 13.34 -5.58 1.69
C MET A 239 13.29 -7.10 1.86
N ALA A 240 14.26 -7.83 1.27
CA ALA A 240 14.40 -9.27 1.44
C ALA A 240 14.63 -9.64 2.92
N TYR A 241 15.46 -8.88 3.63
CA TYR A 241 15.70 -9.06 5.05
C TYR A 241 14.39 -8.94 5.87
N TYR A 242 13.62 -7.86 5.67
CA TYR A 242 12.36 -7.66 6.39
C TYR A 242 11.34 -8.74 6.04
N LEU A 243 11.21 -9.08 4.76
CA LEU A 243 10.29 -10.12 4.31
C LEU A 243 10.68 -11.49 4.90
N ALA A 244 11.95 -11.86 4.82
CA ALA A 244 12.44 -13.12 5.34
C ALA A 244 12.19 -13.23 6.85
N LYS A 245 12.48 -12.17 7.61
CA LYS A 245 12.22 -12.14 9.06
C LYS A 245 10.74 -12.38 9.38
N GLU A 246 9.83 -11.75 8.63
CA GLU A 246 8.38 -11.93 8.81
C GLU A 246 7.93 -13.34 8.43
N MET A 247 8.44 -13.88 7.31
CA MET A 247 8.11 -15.23 6.85
C MET A 247 8.61 -16.32 7.81
N LEU A 248 9.82 -16.18 8.36
CA LEU A 248 10.36 -17.09 9.37
C LEU A 248 9.49 -17.09 10.65
N MET A 249 9.06 -15.93 11.13
CA MET A 249 8.11 -15.84 12.25
C MET A 249 6.80 -16.59 11.98
N LEU A 250 6.36 -16.64 10.72
CA LEU A 250 5.19 -17.38 10.26
C LEU A 250 5.50 -18.87 9.97
N ARG A 251 6.72 -19.35 10.28
CA ARG A 251 7.20 -20.73 10.03
C ARG A 251 7.19 -21.12 8.55
N VAL A 252 7.36 -20.15 7.66
CA VAL A 252 7.58 -20.36 6.22
C VAL A 252 9.06 -20.61 5.99
N ARG A 253 9.41 -21.63 5.22
CA ARG A 253 10.80 -21.89 4.81
C ARG A 253 11.23 -20.82 3.83
N VAL A 254 12.34 -20.15 4.13
CA VAL A 254 12.87 -19.05 3.32
C VAL A 254 14.20 -19.43 2.70
N LYS A 255 14.32 -19.23 1.38
CA LYS A 255 15.57 -19.31 0.65
C LYS A 255 15.81 -17.96 -0.03
N ILE A 256 17.02 -17.41 0.08
CA ILE A 256 17.43 -16.13 -0.55
C ILE A 256 18.60 -16.41 -1.47
N ILE A 257 18.50 -15.97 -2.72
CA ILE A 257 19.59 -15.97 -3.69
C ILE A 257 20.11 -14.54 -3.80
N GLU A 258 21.42 -14.35 -3.53
CA GLU A 258 22.07 -13.03 -3.51
C GLU A 258 23.43 -13.11 -4.19
N LEU A 259 23.74 -12.10 -5.03
CA LEU A 259 24.93 -12.03 -5.83
C LEU A 259 26.17 -11.54 -5.03
N ASP A 260 25.95 -10.64 -4.06
CA ASP A 260 27.02 -10.05 -3.24
C ASP A 260 27.36 -10.95 -2.06
N MET A 261 28.60 -11.47 -2.02
CA MET A 261 29.07 -12.38 -0.96
C MET A 261 29.02 -11.74 0.43
N LYS A 262 29.40 -10.46 0.57
CA LYS A 262 29.34 -9.77 1.86
C LYS A 262 27.91 -9.63 2.36
N ARG A 263 26.99 -9.44 1.41
CA ARG A 263 25.57 -9.39 1.74
C ARG A 263 25.04 -10.77 2.15
N CYS A 264 25.51 -11.85 1.52
CA CYS A 264 25.21 -13.22 1.95
C CYS A 264 25.69 -13.48 3.39
N GLU A 265 26.94 -13.13 3.71
CA GLU A 265 27.51 -13.26 5.07
C GLU A 265 26.63 -12.53 6.11
N TYR A 266 26.30 -11.26 5.85
CA TYR A 266 25.41 -10.47 6.70
C TYR A 266 24.05 -11.14 6.90
N LEU A 267 23.45 -11.66 5.82
CA LEU A 267 22.14 -12.31 5.91
C LEU A 267 22.20 -13.63 6.68
N CYS A 268 23.28 -14.43 6.55
CA CYS A 268 23.48 -15.63 7.33
C CYS A 268 23.55 -15.33 8.84
N GLU A 269 24.22 -14.24 9.23
CA GLU A 269 24.29 -13.80 10.62
C GLU A 269 22.92 -13.35 11.16
N MET A 270 22.22 -12.54 10.35
CA MET A 270 20.97 -11.91 10.80
C MET A 270 19.73 -12.80 10.68
N LEU A 271 19.77 -13.84 9.86
CA LEU A 271 18.66 -14.74 9.55
C LEU A 271 19.11 -16.21 9.59
N PRO A 272 19.53 -16.74 10.76
CA PRO A 272 20.14 -18.08 10.86
C PRO A 272 19.19 -19.22 10.44
N GLU A 273 17.88 -19.01 10.42
CA GLU A 273 16.88 -20.01 9.98
C GLU A 273 16.63 -19.99 8.47
N ALA A 274 17.13 -18.98 7.73
CA ALA A 274 17.00 -18.89 6.28
C ALA A 274 18.15 -19.62 5.57
N VAL A 275 17.85 -20.18 4.40
CA VAL A 275 18.89 -20.71 3.50
C VAL A 275 19.35 -19.59 2.59
N ILE A 276 20.62 -19.20 2.70
CA ILE A 276 21.24 -18.16 1.88
C ILE A 276 22.13 -18.80 0.82
N ILE A 277 21.88 -18.48 -0.44
CA ILE A 277 22.63 -18.99 -1.60
C ILE A 277 23.37 -17.82 -2.24
N HIS A 278 24.69 -17.93 -2.34
CA HIS A 278 25.50 -16.99 -3.10
C HIS A 278 25.43 -17.36 -4.59
N GLY A 279 24.91 -16.48 -5.42
CA GLY A 279 24.82 -16.72 -6.86
C GLY A 279 23.97 -15.67 -7.59
N ASP A 280 23.99 -15.77 -8.91
CA ASP A 280 23.21 -14.92 -9.78
C ASP A 280 21.76 -15.44 -9.87
N GLY A 281 20.82 -14.66 -9.35
CA GLY A 281 19.40 -14.98 -9.39
C GLY A 281 18.75 -14.96 -10.78
N THR A 282 19.47 -14.58 -11.83
CA THR A 282 19.05 -14.68 -13.23
C THR A 282 19.54 -15.97 -13.90
N ASP A 283 20.42 -16.72 -13.24
CA ASP A 283 20.92 -17.98 -13.74
C ASP A 283 19.84 -19.09 -13.61
N LYS A 284 19.42 -19.58 -14.76
CA LYS A 284 18.40 -20.61 -14.87
C LYS A 284 18.82 -21.94 -14.24
N GLU A 285 20.10 -22.33 -14.37
CA GLU A 285 20.62 -23.59 -13.85
C GLU A 285 20.63 -23.56 -12.32
N LEU A 286 21.13 -22.47 -11.75
CA LEU A 286 21.09 -22.24 -10.30
C LEU A 286 19.65 -22.26 -9.75
N LEU A 287 18.73 -21.58 -10.39
CA LEU A 287 17.33 -21.56 -9.96
C LEU A 287 16.70 -22.97 -9.94
N GLN A 288 17.03 -23.80 -10.92
CA GLN A 288 16.55 -25.19 -11.01
C GLN A 288 17.18 -26.09 -9.94
N GLU A 289 18.49 -26.00 -9.76
CA GLU A 289 19.25 -26.74 -8.71
C GLU A 289 18.72 -26.41 -7.33
N GLU A 290 18.42 -25.13 -7.09
CA GLU A 290 17.86 -24.65 -5.83
C GLU A 290 16.37 -24.91 -5.64
N GLY A 291 15.74 -25.59 -6.60
CA GLY A 291 14.39 -26.13 -6.48
C GLY A 291 13.29 -25.12 -6.73
N LEU A 292 13.45 -24.21 -7.70
CA LEU A 292 12.42 -23.24 -8.11
C LEU A 292 11.05 -23.89 -8.29
N GLU A 293 10.99 -25.04 -8.96
CA GLU A 293 9.74 -25.77 -9.27
C GLU A 293 9.06 -26.38 -8.03
N LYS A 294 9.78 -26.48 -6.92
CA LYS A 294 9.29 -27.10 -5.66
C LYS A 294 8.92 -26.05 -4.63
N THR A 295 9.13 -24.77 -4.94
CA THR A 295 8.76 -23.68 -4.04
C THR A 295 7.32 -23.22 -4.26
N ASP A 296 6.63 -22.85 -3.20
CA ASP A 296 5.23 -22.38 -3.29
C ASP A 296 5.17 -20.95 -3.82
N ALA A 297 6.19 -20.13 -3.52
CA ALA A 297 6.23 -18.74 -3.96
C ALA A 297 7.63 -18.28 -4.37
N VAL A 298 7.68 -17.36 -5.34
CA VAL A 298 8.89 -16.63 -5.75
C VAL A 298 8.66 -15.14 -5.60
N VAL A 299 9.63 -14.45 -5.01
CA VAL A 299 9.60 -13.00 -4.84
C VAL A 299 10.88 -12.40 -5.39
N THR A 300 10.80 -11.60 -6.45
CA THR A 300 11.96 -10.97 -7.09
C THR A 300 12.16 -9.56 -6.58
N LEU A 301 13.31 -9.30 -5.94
CA LEU A 301 13.64 -8.08 -5.20
C LEU A 301 14.97 -7.46 -5.62
N THR A 302 15.48 -7.76 -6.81
CA THR A 302 16.74 -7.18 -7.31
C THR A 302 16.61 -5.66 -7.51
N SER A 303 17.67 -4.98 -7.85
CA SER A 303 17.67 -3.55 -8.14
C SER A 303 17.13 -3.21 -9.53
N MET A 304 17.02 -4.20 -10.43
CA MET A 304 16.64 -4.05 -11.83
C MET A 304 15.22 -4.59 -12.07
N ASP A 305 14.33 -3.72 -12.54
CA ASP A 305 12.92 -4.07 -12.76
C ASP A 305 12.77 -5.12 -13.88
N GLU A 306 13.61 -5.00 -14.91
CA GLU A 306 13.63 -5.90 -16.07
C GLU A 306 13.98 -7.32 -15.66
N GLU A 307 15.01 -7.50 -14.81
CA GLU A 307 15.38 -8.80 -14.24
C GLU A 307 14.27 -9.37 -13.38
N ASN A 308 13.66 -8.53 -12.52
CA ASN A 308 12.55 -8.95 -11.67
C ASN A 308 11.39 -9.48 -12.50
N ILE A 309 11.06 -8.82 -13.62
CA ILE A 309 9.99 -9.27 -14.53
C ILE A 309 10.38 -10.59 -15.22
N VAL A 310 11.59 -10.68 -15.80
CA VAL A 310 12.01 -11.87 -16.56
C VAL A 310 12.06 -13.10 -15.65
N VAL A 311 12.67 -13.00 -14.47
CA VAL A 311 12.74 -14.10 -13.51
C VAL A 311 11.36 -14.50 -13.00
N SER A 312 10.48 -13.51 -12.77
CA SER A 312 9.09 -13.78 -12.38
C SER A 312 8.30 -14.52 -13.46
N LEU A 313 8.43 -14.11 -14.72
CA LEU A 313 7.80 -14.83 -15.84
C LEU A 313 8.35 -16.25 -15.98
N TYR A 314 9.66 -16.45 -15.80
CA TYR A 314 10.26 -17.77 -15.79
C TYR A 314 9.67 -18.64 -14.66
N ALA A 315 9.52 -18.10 -13.45
CA ALA A 315 8.87 -18.80 -12.35
C ALA A 315 7.42 -19.19 -12.66
N LYS A 316 6.67 -18.34 -13.38
CA LYS A 316 5.30 -18.67 -13.84
C LYS A 316 5.31 -19.80 -14.89
N VAL A 317 6.24 -19.78 -15.85
CA VAL A 317 6.43 -20.89 -16.81
C VAL A 317 6.71 -22.21 -16.08
N LYS A 318 7.44 -22.15 -14.95
CA LYS A 318 7.72 -23.29 -14.08
C LYS A 318 6.58 -23.63 -13.12
N LYS A 319 5.39 -23.00 -13.29
CA LYS A 319 4.16 -23.24 -12.53
C LYS A 319 4.28 -22.98 -11.02
N VAL A 320 5.15 -22.05 -10.62
CA VAL A 320 5.17 -21.56 -9.24
C VAL A 320 3.82 -20.93 -8.89
N SER A 321 3.26 -21.31 -7.75
CA SER A 321 1.87 -20.98 -7.39
C SER A 321 1.64 -19.49 -7.15
N LYS A 322 2.64 -18.79 -6.57
CA LYS A 322 2.58 -17.35 -6.30
C LYS A 322 3.88 -16.67 -6.70
N VAL A 323 3.80 -15.66 -7.55
CA VAL A 323 4.95 -14.90 -8.02
C VAL A 323 4.70 -13.41 -7.81
N ILE A 324 5.61 -12.73 -7.12
CA ILE A 324 5.53 -11.30 -6.82
C ILE A 324 6.82 -10.62 -7.28
N ALA A 325 6.70 -9.54 -8.05
CA ALA A 325 7.83 -8.78 -8.55
C ALA A 325 7.89 -7.37 -7.95
N LYS A 326 9.10 -6.94 -7.54
CA LYS A 326 9.34 -5.54 -7.19
C LYS A 326 9.53 -4.71 -8.47
N ILE A 327 8.83 -3.59 -8.55
CA ILE A 327 8.93 -2.62 -9.64
C ILE A 327 9.14 -1.23 -9.07
N ASN A 328 10.11 -0.50 -9.62
CA ASN A 328 10.42 0.89 -9.23
C ASN A 328 9.96 1.92 -10.27
N ARG A 329 9.76 1.52 -11.53
CA ARG A 329 9.33 2.37 -12.64
C ARG A 329 7.89 2.05 -12.99
N ILE A 330 6.97 2.98 -12.74
CA ILE A 330 5.53 2.78 -12.98
C ILE A 330 5.15 3.02 -14.46
N SER A 331 6.09 3.47 -15.31
CA SER A 331 5.84 3.83 -16.72
C SER A 331 5.27 2.73 -17.61
N PHE A 332 5.13 1.51 -17.10
CA PHE A 332 4.71 0.32 -17.84
C PHE A 332 3.42 -0.32 -17.31
N ASP A 333 2.58 0.41 -16.58
CA ASP A 333 1.38 -0.15 -15.92
C ASP A 333 0.48 -0.93 -16.90
N GLU A 334 0.27 -0.43 -18.11
CA GLU A 334 -0.53 -1.10 -19.15
C GLU A 334 0.07 -2.46 -19.59
N ILE A 335 1.40 -2.58 -19.54
CA ILE A 335 2.10 -3.83 -19.87
C ILE A 335 2.02 -4.77 -18.66
N LEU A 336 2.27 -4.26 -17.46
CA LEU A 336 2.27 -5.07 -16.24
C LEU A 336 0.93 -5.78 -16.03
N ASP A 337 -0.18 -5.12 -16.32
CA ASP A 337 -1.53 -5.70 -16.22
C ASP A 337 -1.78 -6.88 -17.18
N LYS A 338 -0.99 -6.99 -18.26
CA LYS A 338 -1.06 -8.06 -19.23
C LYS A 338 -0.10 -9.23 -18.94
N LEU A 339 0.85 -9.02 -18.03
CA LEU A 339 1.77 -10.08 -17.62
C LEU A 339 1.07 -11.02 -16.64
N ASP A 340 1.31 -12.33 -16.80
CA ASP A 340 0.83 -13.35 -15.88
C ASP A 340 1.72 -13.42 -14.62
N ILE A 341 1.77 -12.31 -13.87
CA ILE A 341 2.47 -12.19 -12.56
C ILE A 341 1.43 -11.87 -11.51
N ASP A 342 1.45 -12.57 -10.38
CA ASP A 342 0.38 -12.50 -9.38
C ASP A 342 0.39 -11.20 -8.54
N GLY A 343 1.45 -10.40 -8.62
CA GLY A 343 1.50 -9.10 -7.93
C GLY A 343 2.76 -8.30 -8.23
N PHE A 344 2.60 -6.99 -8.27
CA PHE A 344 3.69 -6.03 -8.40
C PHE A 344 3.74 -5.14 -7.16
N ILE A 345 4.93 -4.95 -6.62
CA ILE A 345 5.15 -4.15 -5.41
C ILE A 345 6.10 -3.00 -5.71
N SER A 346 5.65 -1.78 -5.39
CA SER A 346 6.45 -0.55 -5.50
C SER A 346 6.68 0.08 -4.12
N PRO A 347 7.86 -0.09 -3.51
CA PRO A 347 8.14 0.48 -2.19
C PRO A 347 7.97 2.00 -2.13
N LYS A 348 8.31 2.72 -3.22
CA LYS A 348 8.14 4.17 -3.29
C LYS A 348 6.66 4.58 -3.24
N THR A 349 5.81 3.89 -3.98
CA THR A 349 4.36 4.17 -4.02
C THR A 349 3.71 3.86 -2.68
N ILE A 350 4.08 2.74 -2.04
CA ILE A 350 3.58 2.36 -0.71
C ILE A 350 3.96 3.42 0.32
N ALA A 351 5.23 3.89 0.31
CA ALA A 351 5.68 4.94 1.21
C ALA A 351 4.96 6.27 0.97
N ALA A 352 4.81 6.67 -0.29
CA ALA A 352 4.09 7.89 -0.65
C ALA A 352 2.63 7.83 -0.18
N ASN A 353 1.94 6.73 -0.44
CA ASN A 353 0.56 6.53 0.03
C ASN A 353 0.44 6.57 1.56
N ASN A 354 1.42 6.04 2.30
CA ASN A 354 1.45 6.12 3.76
C ASN A 354 1.58 7.57 4.25
N ILE A 355 2.43 8.36 3.59
CA ILE A 355 2.65 9.77 3.93
C ILE A 355 1.42 10.60 3.56
N VAL A 356 0.87 10.42 2.36
CA VAL A 356 -0.34 11.13 1.92
C VAL A 356 -1.52 10.84 2.86
N ARG A 357 -1.69 9.60 3.30
CA ARG A 357 -2.70 9.26 4.33
C ARG A 357 -2.48 10.06 5.62
N TYR A 358 -1.22 10.14 6.08
CA TYR A 358 -0.90 10.92 7.26
C TYR A 358 -1.19 12.42 7.08
N VAL A 359 -0.80 13.01 5.93
CA VAL A 359 -1.06 14.42 5.60
C VAL A 359 -2.56 14.71 5.59
N ARG A 360 -3.36 13.86 4.97
CA ARG A 360 -4.83 13.98 4.97
C ARG A 360 -5.41 13.86 6.39
N ALA A 361 -4.92 12.92 7.20
CA ALA A 361 -5.35 12.80 8.59
C ALA A 361 -5.03 14.07 9.40
N MET A 362 -3.90 14.73 9.12
CA MET A 362 -3.55 16.01 9.73
C MET A 362 -4.45 17.17 9.29
N GLN A 363 -4.75 17.28 8.00
CA GLN A 363 -5.74 18.26 7.51
C GLN A 363 -7.08 18.09 8.21
N ASN A 364 -7.48 16.87 8.40
CA ASN A 364 -8.73 16.51 9.02
C ASN A 364 -8.78 16.87 10.52
N SER A 365 -7.66 16.80 11.23
CA SER A 365 -7.58 17.19 12.63
C SER A 365 -7.67 18.72 12.84
N VAL A 366 -7.32 19.51 11.84
CA VAL A 366 -7.39 20.99 11.86
C VAL A 366 -8.77 21.49 11.39
N GLY A 367 -9.51 20.69 10.59
CA GLY A 367 -10.83 21.04 10.06
C GLY A 367 -11.82 19.90 10.21
N SER A 368 -12.42 19.67 11.35
CA SER A 368 -13.59 18.78 11.62
C SER A 368 -13.74 17.48 10.79
N SER A 369 -12.76 17.03 10.05
CA SER A 369 -12.81 15.86 9.19
C SER A 369 -12.48 14.59 9.98
N ASN A 370 -13.22 13.51 9.70
CA ASN A 370 -13.23 12.27 10.49
C ASN A 370 -12.60 11.08 9.76
N VAL A 371 -11.76 11.33 8.72
CA VAL A 371 -11.09 10.27 7.96
C VAL A 371 -9.94 9.66 8.79
N GLU A 372 -10.04 8.38 9.13
CA GLU A 372 -8.97 7.65 9.84
C GLU A 372 -7.99 6.98 8.87
N THR A 373 -8.49 6.43 7.76
CA THR A 373 -7.68 5.69 6.80
C THR A 373 -8.15 5.96 5.38
N LEU A 374 -7.21 6.05 4.43
CA LEU A 374 -7.48 6.14 3.01
C LEU A 374 -6.62 5.13 2.25
N HIS A 375 -7.23 4.36 1.37
CA HIS A 375 -6.55 3.53 0.40
C HIS A 375 -6.98 3.90 -1.01
N ARG A 376 -6.02 3.89 -1.94
CA ARG A 376 -6.27 4.06 -3.37
C ARG A 376 -6.28 2.69 -4.04
N LEU A 377 -7.34 2.44 -4.77
CA LEU A 377 -7.63 1.18 -5.44
C LEU A 377 -7.64 1.39 -6.95
N ILE A 378 -7.40 0.30 -7.70
CA ILE A 378 -7.57 0.26 -9.16
C ILE A 378 -6.88 1.46 -9.83
N ASN A 379 -5.54 1.53 -9.73
CA ASN A 379 -4.72 2.59 -10.35
C ASN A 379 -5.21 4.01 -10.00
N ASP A 380 -5.49 4.26 -8.72
CA ASP A 380 -5.96 5.54 -8.16
C ASP A 380 -7.33 6.03 -8.70
N GLN A 381 -8.12 5.16 -9.33
CA GLN A 381 -9.46 5.51 -9.84
C GLN A 381 -10.55 5.41 -8.78
N VAL A 382 -10.34 4.62 -7.72
CA VAL A 382 -11.26 4.41 -6.61
C VAL A 382 -10.57 4.73 -5.30
N GLU A 383 -11.27 5.38 -4.40
CA GLU A 383 -10.81 5.61 -3.03
C GLU A 383 -11.67 4.79 -2.05
N ALA A 384 -11.01 4.16 -1.08
CA ALA A 384 -11.65 3.55 0.07
C ALA A 384 -11.22 4.33 1.32
N LEU A 385 -12.18 4.92 2.02
CA LEU A 385 -11.96 5.81 3.15
C LEU A 385 -12.62 5.25 4.40
N GLU A 386 -11.92 5.29 5.52
CA GLU A 386 -12.46 4.96 6.83
C GLU A 386 -12.75 6.25 7.60
N PHE A 387 -14.00 6.40 8.03
CA PHE A 387 -14.47 7.56 8.80
C PHE A 387 -14.86 7.14 10.21
N ARG A 388 -14.47 7.94 11.20
CA ARG A 388 -15.01 7.85 12.55
C ARG A 388 -16.28 8.68 12.64
N VAL A 389 -17.39 8.08 13.11
CA VAL A 389 -18.69 8.75 13.20
C VAL A 389 -18.77 9.56 14.49
N ASN A 390 -19.01 10.86 14.36
CA ASN A 390 -19.19 11.81 15.46
C ASN A 390 -20.68 12.12 15.70
N GLU A 391 -20.99 12.72 16.86
CA GLU A 391 -22.34 13.11 17.27
C GLU A 391 -23.05 14.03 16.28
N ASN A 392 -22.32 14.88 15.58
CA ASN A 392 -22.87 15.86 14.63
C ASN A 392 -23.01 15.34 13.19
N SER A 393 -22.80 14.05 12.96
CA SER A 393 -22.87 13.49 11.59
C SER A 393 -24.33 13.34 11.14
N PRO A 394 -24.73 13.92 9.99
CA PRO A 394 -26.11 13.92 9.51
C PRO A 394 -26.60 12.54 9.03
N VAL A 395 -25.74 11.53 8.99
CA VAL A 395 -26.07 10.16 8.54
C VAL A 395 -26.48 9.24 9.69
N VAL A 396 -26.34 9.70 10.94
CA VAL A 396 -26.58 8.88 12.14
C VAL A 396 -28.06 8.52 12.28
N GLY A 397 -28.33 7.24 12.56
CA GLY A 397 -29.66 6.73 12.85
C GLY A 397 -30.59 6.59 11.65
N ILE A 398 -30.13 6.92 10.43
CA ILE A 398 -30.93 6.81 9.20
C ILE A 398 -30.61 5.47 8.53
N PRO A 399 -31.61 4.63 8.18
CA PRO A 399 -31.38 3.42 7.39
C PRO A 399 -30.66 3.75 6.06
N LEU A 400 -29.70 2.95 5.67
CA LEU A 400 -28.87 3.22 4.48
C LEU A 400 -29.71 3.34 3.19
N LYS A 401 -30.81 2.61 3.07
CA LYS A 401 -31.74 2.70 1.94
C LYS A 401 -32.43 4.06 1.82
N ASP A 402 -32.55 4.80 2.94
CA ASP A 402 -33.24 6.10 3.01
C ASP A 402 -32.24 7.27 2.90
N LEU A 403 -30.90 6.98 2.96
CA LEU A 403 -29.85 7.96 2.73
C LEU A 403 -29.76 8.31 1.23
N ARG A 404 -29.90 9.60 0.91
CA ARG A 404 -29.67 10.10 -0.46
C ARG A 404 -28.16 10.29 -0.69
N THR A 405 -27.48 9.21 -0.99
CA THR A 405 -26.03 9.23 -1.27
C THR A 405 -25.72 9.70 -2.68
N LYS A 406 -24.51 10.21 -2.88
CA LYS A 406 -23.94 10.50 -4.21
C LYS A 406 -23.86 9.22 -5.04
N ASP A 407 -23.92 9.37 -6.37
CA ASP A 407 -23.71 8.27 -7.30
C ASP A 407 -22.24 7.81 -7.24
N GLU A 408 -21.96 6.56 -7.62
CA GLU A 408 -20.63 5.94 -7.58
C GLU A 408 -19.99 5.93 -6.18
N LEU A 409 -20.80 5.69 -5.17
CA LEU A 409 -20.42 5.60 -3.78
C LEU A 409 -21.13 4.42 -3.10
N LEU A 410 -20.40 3.70 -2.24
CA LEU A 410 -20.91 2.56 -1.50
C LEU A 410 -20.42 2.60 -0.04
N VAL A 411 -21.35 2.39 0.91
CA VAL A 411 -20.99 2.08 2.30
C VAL A 411 -20.57 0.61 2.36
N ALA A 412 -19.28 0.38 2.45
CA ALA A 412 -18.71 -0.97 2.30
C ALA A 412 -18.74 -1.78 3.58
N THR A 413 -18.48 -1.15 4.73
CA THR A 413 -18.45 -1.84 6.03
C THR A 413 -18.74 -0.85 7.15
N ILE A 414 -19.43 -1.31 8.19
CA ILE A 414 -19.61 -0.59 9.46
C ILE A 414 -18.92 -1.41 10.55
N ILE A 415 -18.08 -0.78 11.35
CA ILE A 415 -17.39 -1.40 12.48
C ILE A 415 -17.91 -0.75 13.75
N ARG A 416 -18.71 -1.52 14.52
CA ARG A 416 -19.31 -1.09 15.77
C ARG A 416 -18.64 -1.81 16.94
N GLY A 417 -17.79 -1.10 17.66
CA GLY A 417 -16.96 -1.71 18.70
C GLY A 417 -16.06 -2.80 18.13
N THR A 418 -16.31 -4.06 18.46
CA THR A 418 -15.59 -5.25 17.94
C THR A 418 -16.30 -5.92 16.77
N GLN A 419 -17.55 -5.57 16.51
CA GLN A 419 -18.37 -6.20 15.47
C GLN A 419 -18.11 -5.57 14.10
N VAL A 420 -17.90 -6.43 13.09
CA VAL A 420 -17.82 -6.06 11.67
C VAL A 420 -19.17 -6.37 11.02
N ILE A 421 -19.80 -5.34 10.47
CA ILE A 421 -21.11 -5.41 9.81
C ILE A 421 -20.89 -5.15 8.32
N ILE A 422 -21.25 -6.11 7.47
CA ILE A 422 -21.43 -5.89 6.04
C ILE A 422 -22.85 -5.36 5.86
N PRO A 423 -23.02 -4.06 5.55
CA PRO A 423 -24.30 -3.41 5.73
C PRO A 423 -25.28 -3.75 4.60
N GLY A 424 -26.55 -3.92 4.97
CA GLY A 424 -27.69 -3.94 4.07
C GLY A 424 -28.49 -2.64 4.16
N GLY A 425 -29.51 -2.47 3.32
CA GLY A 425 -30.29 -1.23 3.26
C GLY A 425 -31.01 -0.85 4.55
N ASN A 426 -31.30 -1.80 5.45
CA ASN A 426 -31.97 -1.53 6.73
C ASN A 426 -31.02 -1.20 7.88
N ASP A 427 -29.70 -1.39 7.70
CA ASP A 427 -28.74 -1.06 8.73
C ASP A 427 -28.56 0.46 8.84
N THR A 428 -28.20 0.91 10.05
CA THR A 428 -27.98 2.32 10.40
C THR A 428 -26.54 2.54 10.81
N ILE A 429 -26.02 3.73 10.56
CA ILE A 429 -24.76 4.22 11.09
C ILE A 429 -25.03 4.83 12.46
N GLU A 430 -24.22 4.51 13.47
CA GLU A 430 -24.34 5.00 14.84
C GLU A 430 -23.12 5.81 15.28
N ILE A 431 -23.29 6.64 16.31
CA ILE A 431 -22.20 7.42 16.89
C ILE A 431 -21.12 6.45 17.40
N GLY A 432 -19.87 6.76 17.06
CA GLY A 432 -18.73 5.94 17.46
C GLY A 432 -18.43 4.76 16.53
N ASP A 433 -19.23 4.52 15.48
CA ASP A 433 -18.88 3.56 14.44
C ASP A 433 -17.65 4.03 13.63
N ASN A 434 -16.90 3.06 13.10
CA ASN A 434 -16.00 3.30 11.98
C ASN A 434 -16.70 2.82 10.70
N VAL A 435 -16.79 3.71 9.71
CA VAL A 435 -17.51 3.42 8.45
C VAL A 435 -16.53 3.46 7.29
N ILE A 436 -16.48 2.40 6.51
CA ILE A 436 -15.66 2.33 5.30
C ILE A 436 -16.53 2.68 4.10
N ILE A 437 -16.14 3.72 3.38
CA ILE A 437 -16.78 4.21 2.15
C ILE A 437 -15.88 3.90 0.97
N VAL A 438 -16.43 3.31 -0.09
CA VAL A 438 -15.75 3.11 -1.37
C VAL A 438 -16.40 3.99 -2.42
N THR A 439 -15.59 4.77 -3.15
CA THR A 439 -16.10 5.75 -4.12
C THR A 439 -15.14 5.94 -5.31
N ALA A 440 -15.70 6.15 -6.50
CA ALA A 440 -14.94 6.61 -7.67
C ALA A 440 -14.75 8.14 -7.69
N LYS A 441 -15.47 8.87 -6.82
CA LYS A 441 -15.32 10.32 -6.67
C LYS A 441 -14.22 10.62 -5.67
N LYS A 442 -13.19 11.34 -6.12
CA LYS A 442 -12.06 11.78 -5.29
C LYS A 442 -12.47 12.92 -4.36
N HIS A 443 -11.76 13.04 -3.22
CA HIS A 443 -11.85 14.15 -2.25
C HIS A 443 -13.09 14.17 -1.34
N LEU A 444 -13.51 13.02 -0.79
CA LEU A 444 -14.37 13.04 0.39
C LEU A 444 -13.52 13.44 1.60
N MET A 445 -13.89 14.55 2.24
CA MET A 445 -13.17 15.08 3.43
C MET A 445 -13.90 14.74 4.72
N ASP A 446 -15.22 14.53 4.66
CA ASP A 446 -16.06 14.21 5.81
C ASP A 446 -17.15 13.20 5.41
N LEU A 447 -17.69 12.49 6.40
CA LEU A 447 -18.77 11.53 6.17
C LEU A 447 -20.06 12.20 5.64
N LYS A 448 -20.31 13.47 5.96
CA LYS A 448 -21.43 14.23 5.38
C LYS A 448 -21.32 14.41 3.85
N ASP A 449 -20.11 14.36 3.31
CA ASP A 449 -19.84 14.55 1.87
C ASP A 449 -20.38 13.38 1.02
N ILE A 450 -20.80 12.28 1.64
CA ILE A 450 -21.48 11.18 0.93
C ILE A 450 -22.89 11.54 0.47
N LEU A 451 -23.51 12.55 1.08
CA LEU A 451 -24.88 12.98 0.76
C LEU A 451 -24.94 13.84 -0.51
N LYS A 452 -26.08 13.76 -1.23
CA LYS A 452 -26.38 14.62 -2.39
C LYS A 452 -26.70 16.03 -1.98
#